data_c6b343ad39f0afca688380bbb740848f
#
_entry.id   c6b343ad39f0afca688380bbb740848f
#
_cell.length_a   1.000
_cell.length_b   1.000
_cell.length_c   1.000
_cell.angle_alpha   90.00
_cell.angle_beta   90.00
_cell.angle_gamma   90.00
#
_symmetry.space_group_name_H-M   'P 1'
#
loop_
_entity.id
_entity.type
_entity.pdbx_description
1 polymer ?
#
loop_
_entity_poly.entity_id
_entity_poly.type
_entity_poly.pdbx_seq_one_letter_code
_entity_poly.pdbx_strand_id
1 'polypeptide(L)'
;MALIDVCNGDADGLFAMVQLRLAEPGPATLFTGRKHEIALLERVAAQSGDQITVCDISIDRNVAALSRLLAAGATVRYFDHHSAERRFEHPGLAAWIDTDPLQCTSLIVDRYLGGRFSAWAAAAAWGDNLASSAQALAARAGFDSETCEALKTLGESVNYNAYGDHDSDCLIAPAELYRLLARHRDPLDALAAEPVLHALDRRRRDDLAQALALPPWREGATGRIWLLPDAGWSRRVIGPFANRMASDDPTRAHAVARERADGALDISVRAPIARRRGADRLCA
;
A
#
# COMPACT_ATOMS: atom_id res chain seq x y z
N MET A 1 -3.49 17.18 24.35
CA MET A 1 -4.18 16.41 23.30
C MET A 1 -3.41 16.60 22.02
N ALA A 2 -2.68 15.58 21.60
CA ALA A 2 -1.95 15.56 20.35
C ALA A 2 -2.73 14.74 19.31
N LEU A 3 -2.56 15.10 18.01
CA LEU A 3 -2.99 14.27 16.90
C LEU A 3 -1.81 13.45 16.41
N ILE A 4 -2.00 12.14 16.26
CA ILE A 4 -0.97 11.20 15.83
C ILE A 4 -1.52 10.38 14.65
N ASP A 5 -0.79 10.42 13.56
CA ASP A 5 -1.10 9.67 12.34
C ASP A 5 -0.14 8.52 12.17
N VAL A 6 -0.67 7.34 11.90
CA VAL A 6 0.12 6.12 11.69
C VAL A 6 -0.39 5.46 10.42
N CYS A 7 0.45 5.29 9.41
CA CYS A 7 0.03 4.63 8.18
C CYS A 7 1.17 3.88 7.51
N ASN A 8 0.82 2.84 6.74
CA ASN A 8 1.79 2.25 5.80
C ASN A 8 2.29 3.32 4.82
N GLY A 9 3.52 3.19 4.36
CA GLY A 9 4.12 4.16 3.44
C GLY A 9 3.88 3.86 1.97
N ASP A 10 3.02 2.93 1.65
CA ASP A 10 2.62 2.64 0.28
C ASP A 10 1.44 3.54 -0.18
N ALA A 11 0.95 3.32 -1.39
CA ALA A 11 -0.10 4.16 -1.96
C ALA A 11 -1.39 4.10 -1.14
N ASP A 12 -1.77 2.92 -0.65
CA ASP A 12 -3.03 2.76 0.09
C ASP A 12 -2.97 3.48 1.45
N GLY A 13 -1.93 3.22 2.23
CA GLY A 13 -1.77 3.86 3.53
C GLY A 13 -1.61 5.38 3.44
N LEU A 14 -0.75 5.88 2.53
CA LEU A 14 -0.52 7.31 2.38
C LEU A 14 -1.77 8.05 1.88
N PHE A 15 -2.46 7.52 0.86
CA PHE A 15 -3.63 8.20 0.30
C PHE A 15 -4.85 8.11 1.22
N ALA A 16 -5.01 7.05 2.01
CA ALA A 16 -6.01 6.99 3.08
C ALA A 16 -5.79 8.12 4.09
N MET A 17 -4.55 8.29 4.54
CA MET A 17 -4.21 9.35 5.49
C MET A 17 -4.35 10.75 4.89
N VAL A 18 -3.97 10.95 3.61
CA VAL A 18 -4.18 12.22 2.89
C VAL A 18 -5.66 12.59 2.85
N GLN A 19 -6.55 11.67 2.48
CA GLN A 19 -8.00 11.90 2.47
C GLN A 19 -8.53 12.36 3.82
N LEU A 20 -8.11 11.68 4.90
CA LEU A 20 -8.54 12.04 6.26
C LEU A 20 -8.05 13.44 6.65
N ARG A 21 -6.80 13.79 6.34
CA ARG A 21 -6.26 15.12 6.68
C ARG A 21 -6.78 16.24 5.80
N LEU A 22 -7.18 15.95 4.57
CA LEU A 22 -7.92 16.91 3.73
C LEU A 22 -9.35 17.17 4.28
N ALA A 23 -9.97 16.16 4.88
CA ALA A 23 -11.29 16.31 5.51
C ALA A 23 -11.21 16.99 6.88
N GLU A 24 -10.19 16.67 7.65
CA GLU A 24 -9.98 17.11 9.03
C GLU A 24 -8.56 17.71 9.18
N PRO A 25 -8.33 18.93 8.69
CA PRO A 25 -7.01 19.57 8.76
C PRO A 25 -6.56 19.79 10.20
N GLY A 26 -5.27 19.57 10.46
CA GLY A 26 -4.67 19.83 11.76
C GLY A 26 -3.23 19.33 11.81
N PRO A 27 -2.40 19.90 12.69
CA PRO A 27 -1.03 19.44 12.87
C PRO A 27 -1.04 18.08 13.57
N ALA A 28 -0.51 17.06 12.90
CA ALA A 28 -0.37 15.71 13.44
C ALA A 28 1.09 15.23 13.35
N THR A 29 1.49 14.43 14.34
CA THR A 29 2.77 13.71 14.28
C THR A 29 2.58 12.46 13.45
N LEU A 30 3.32 12.34 12.35
CA LEU A 30 3.23 11.20 11.44
C LEU A 30 4.26 10.12 11.78
N PHE A 31 3.77 8.87 11.88
CA PHE A 31 4.57 7.65 11.89
C PHE A 31 4.23 6.85 10.64
N THR A 32 5.22 6.65 9.79
CA THR A 32 5.11 5.83 8.57
C THR A 32 6.42 5.10 8.31
N GLY A 33 6.41 4.17 7.37
CA GLY A 33 7.58 3.36 7.03
C GLY A 33 7.42 2.70 5.66
N ARG A 34 8.35 1.83 5.28
CA ARG A 34 8.25 1.03 4.05
C ARG A 34 7.13 0.00 4.16
N LYS A 35 6.72 -0.57 3.04
CA LYS A 35 5.59 -1.50 2.95
C LYS A 35 5.65 -2.68 3.93
N HIS A 36 6.83 -3.19 4.23
CA HIS A 36 7.02 -4.32 5.17
C HIS A 36 7.13 -3.90 6.65
N GLU A 37 7.24 -2.59 6.95
CA GLU A 37 7.31 -2.09 8.32
C GLU A 37 5.89 -1.96 8.89
N ILE A 38 5.33 -3.08 9.30
CA ILE A 38 3.91 -3.20 9.72
C ILE A 38 3.67 -3.01 11.22
N ALA A 39 4.70 -3.03 12.06
CA ALA A 39 4.58 -2.86 13.51
C ALA A 39 4.76 -1.39 13.94
N LEU A 40 4.15 -0.47 13.18
CA LEU A 40 4.38 0.98 13.36
C LEU A 40 3.83 1.53 14.68
N LEU A 41 2.78 0.92 15.26
CA LEU A 41 2.25 1.35 16.56
C LEU A 41 3.22 1.15 17.72
N GLU A 42 4.22 0.29 17.58
CA GLU A 42 5.27 0.13 18.59
C GLU A 42 6.10 1.41 18.77
N ARG A 43 6.24 2.21 17.71
CA ARG A 43 6.99 3.49 17.71
C ARG A 43 6.23 4.63 18.35
N VAL A 44 4.92 4.45 18.62
CA VAL A 44 4.05 5.52 19.11
C VAL A 44 4.08 5.55 20.63
N ALA A 45 4.31 6.73 21.18
CA ALA A 45 4.04 7.05 22.58
C ALA A 45 2.84 8.01 22.64
N ALA A 46 1.89 7.72 23.51
CA ALA A 46 0.71 8.56 23.70
C ALA A 46 0.36 8.68 25.19
N GLN A 47 -0.35 9.73 25.52
CA GLN A 47 -0.89 10.02 26.85
C GLN A 47 -2.41 10.12 26.79
N SER A 48 -3.02 10.22 27.96
CA SER A 48 -4.47 10.38 28.07
C SER A 48 -4.97 11.61 27.30
N GLY A 49 -6.00 11.39 26.50
CA GLY A 49 -6.62 12.41 25.64
C GLY A 49 -5.97 12.58 24.27
N ASP A 50 -4.86 11.91 23.95
CA ASP A 50 -4.31 11.92 22.60
C ASP A 50 -5.20 11.13 21.63
N GLN A 51 -5.24 11.57 20.38
CA GLN A 51 -6.02 10.96 19.31
C GLN A 51 -5.09 10.37 18.26
N ILE A 52 -5.23 9.07 18.02
CA ILE A 52 -4.42 8.33 17.06
C ILE A 52 -5.30 7.90 15.89
N THR A 53 -4.88 8.19 14.68
CA THR A 53 -5.50 7.66 13.46
C THR A 53 -4.55 6.67 12.80
N VAL A 54 -5.04 5.47 12.53
CA VAL A 54 -4.26 4.36 11.97
C VAL A 54 -4.85 3.97 10.63
N CYS A 55 -4.02 3.84 9.60
CA CYS A 55 -4.41 3.42 8.27
C CYS A 55 -3.47 2.36 7.72
N ASP A 56 -4.05 1.27 7.20
CA ASP A 56 -3.37 0.30 6.34
C ASP A 56 -2.17 -0.40 7.02
N ILE A 57 -2.37 -0.83 8.23
CA ILE A 57 -1.47 -1.75 8.93
C ILE A 57 -2.31 -2.77 9.71
N SER A 58 -1.95 -4.06 9.60
CA SER A 58 -2.70 -5.15 10.22
C SER A 58 -2.88 -4.96 11.72
N ILE A 59 -4.15 -4.97 12.19
CA ILE A 59 -4.46 -4.86 13.61
C ILE A 59 -3.86 -6.03 14.40
N ASP A 60 -3.87 -7.25 13.85
CA ASP A 60 -3.34 -8.45 14.50
C ASP A 60 -1.84 -8.33 14.82
N ARG A 61 -1.08 -7.64 13.96
CA ARG A 61 0.34 -7.38 14.16
C ARG A 61 0.63 -6.25 15.15
N ASN A 62 -0.39 -5.48 15.51
CA ASN A 62 -0.23 -4.29 16.37
C ASN A 62 -1.04 -4.37 17.68
N VAL A 63 -1.68 -5.50 18.00
CA VAL A 63 -2.57 -5.67 19.18
C VAL A 63 -1.89 -5.24 20.48
N ALA A 64 -0.65 -5.64 20.72
CA ALA A 64 0.06 -5.32 21.96
C ALA A 64 0.30 -3.82 22.11
N ALA A 65 0.75 -3.16 21.04
CA ALA A 65 0.96 -1.72 21.03
C ALA A 65 -0.37 -0.96 21.12
N LEU A 66 -1.40 -1.40 20.40
CA LEU A 66 -2.74 -0.84 20.46
C LEU A 66 -3.32 -0.89 21.88
N SER A 67 -3.22 -2.06 22.54
CA SER A 67 -3.66 -2.23 23.93
C SER A 67 -2.94 -1.28 24.88
N ARG A 68 -1.63 -1.12 24.73
CA ARG A 68 -0.81 -0.20 25.54
C ARG A 68 -1.26 1.26 25.37
N LEU A 69 -1.52 1.69 24.13
CA LEU A 69 -1.93 3.05 23.81
C LEU A 69 -3.34 3.36 24.36
N LEU A 70 -4.28 2.44 24.23
CA LEU A 70 -5.62 2.56 24.79
C LEU A 70 -5.61 2.54 26.33
N ALA A 71 -4.78 1.69 26.95
CA ALA A 71 -4.60 1.69 28.41
C ALA A 71 -3.99 2.99 28.95
N ALA A 72 -3.18 3.70 28.14
CA ALA A 72 -2.68 5.04 28.46
C ALA A 72 -3.74 6.13 28.35
N GLY A 73 -4.96 5.81 27.91
CA GLY A 73 -6.09 6.74 27.80
C GLY A 73 -6.15 7.49 26.46
N ALA A 74 -5.41 7.04 25.44
CA ALA A 74 -5.57 7.53 24.09
C ALA A 74 -6.86 7.01 23.45
N THR A 75 -7.38 7.74 22.46
CA THR A 75 -8.44 7.26 21.57
C THR A 75 -7.85 6.90 20.20
N VAL A 76 -8.36 5.83 19.59
CA VAL A 76 -7.82 5.32 18.32
C VAL A 76 -8.94 5.17 17.30
N ARG A 77 -8.72 5.69 16.09
CA ARG A 77 -9.49 5.39 14.88
C ARG A 77 -8.64 4.50 14.00
N TYR A 78 -9.19 3.37 13.59
CA TYR A 78 -8.45 2.33 12.85
C TYR A 78 -9.15 2.00 11.54
N PHE A 79 -8.49 2.25 10.41
CA PHE A 79 -8.96 1.91 9.07
C PHE A 79 -8.02 0.89 8.45
N ASP A 80 -8.54 -0.28 8.09
CA ASP A 80 -7.69 -1.37 7.57
C ASP A 80 -8.48 -2.36 6.72
N HIS A 81 -7.79 -3.04 5.80
CA HIS A 81 -8.36 -4.09 4.96
C HIS A 81 -7.66 -5.45 5.13
N HIS A 82 -6.60 -5.50 5.94
CA HIS A 82 -5.89 -6.74 6.21
C HIS A 82 -6.74 -7.73 7.00
N SER A 83 -6.38 -9.02 6.92
CA SER A 83 -7.02 -10.05 7.73
C SER A 83 -6.97 -9.69 9.22
N ALA A 84 -8.10 -9.82 9.88
CA ALA A 84 -8.26 -9.64 11.31
C ALA A 84 -8.86 -10.94 11.89
N GLU A 85 -8.00 -11.77 12.47
CA GLU A 85 -8.42 -13.06 13.03
C GLU A 85 -9.20 -12.89 14.33
N ARG A 86 -8.93 -11.81 15.07
CA ARG A 86 -9.52 -11.52 16.36
C ARG A 86 -10.24 -10.18 16.34
N ARG A 87 -11.47 -10.20 16.78
CA ARG A 87 -12.19 -8.97 17.07
C ARG A 87 -11.60 -8.34 18.32
N PHE A 88 -11.00 -7.16 18.16
CA PHE A 88 -10.49 -6.37 19.28
C PHE A 88 -11.49 -5.26 19.60
N GLU A 89 -11.98 -5.23 20.85
CA GLU A 89 -12.97 -4.24 21.29
C GLU A 89 -12.44 -3.46 22.48
N HIS A 90 -12.58 -2.14 22.43
CA HIS A 90 -12.22 -1.25 23.53
C HIS A 90 -13.03 0.05 23.40
N PRO A 91 -13.52 0.67 24.51
CA PRO A 91 -14.30 1.92 24.43
C PRO A 91 -13.59 3.08 23.74
N GLY A 92 -12.27 3.13 23.80
CA GLY A 92 -11.45 4.13 23.11
C GLY A 92 -11.08 3.78 21.67
N LEU A 93 -11.55 2.66 21.12
CA LEU A 93 -11.28 2.22 19.75
C LEU A 93 -12.52 2.34 18.88
N ALA A 94 -12.39 3.05 17.76
CA ALA A 94 -13.34 3.00 16.65
C ALA A 94 -12.64 2.40 15.42
N ALA A 95 -13.11 1.24 14.94
CA ALA A 95 -12.45 0.49 13.87
C ALA A 95 -13.38 0.31 12.66
N TRP A 96 -12.84 0.57 11.48
CA TRP A 96 -13.44 0.34 10.17
C TRP A 96 -12.55 -0.66 9.43
N ILE A 97 -12.81 -1.94 9.62
CA ILE A 97 -12.04 -3.05 9.03
C ILE A 97 -12.94 -3.79 8.06
N ASP A 98 -12.49 -3.91 6.81
CA ASP A 98 -13.20 -4.62 5.74
C ASP A 98 -12.23 -5.53 4.99
N THR A 99 -12.32 -6.82 5.25
CA THR A 99 -11.40 -7.85 4.73
C THR A 99 -11.82 -8.42 3.37
N ASP A 100 -12.78 -7.78 2.70
CA ASP A 100 -13.15 -8.16 1.32
C ASP A 100 -11.93 -7.99 0.40
N PRO A 101 -11.55 -9.00 -0.39
CA PRO A 101 -10.38 -8.92 -1.27
C PRO A 101 -10.48 -7.89 -2.40
N LEU A 102 -11.63 -7.24 -2.56
CA LEU A 102 -11.85 -6.12 -3.49
C LEU A 102 -11.78 -4.75 -2.79
N GLN A 103 -11.40 -4.72 -1.52
CA GLN A 103 -11.26 -3.49 -0.74
C GLN A 103 -9.79 -3.18 -0.46
N CYS A 104 -9.51 -1.89 -0.32
CA CYS A 104 -8.30 -1.37 0.29
C CYS A 104 -8.65 -0.27 1.29
N THR A 105 -7.73 0.11 2.13
CA THR A 105 -7.97 1.08 3.22
C THR A 105 -8.46 2.42 2.69
N SER A 106 -7.89 2.91 1.59
CA SER A 106 -8.31 4.16 0.96
C SER A 106 -9.74 4.13 0.44
N LEU A 107 -10.25 2.98 -0.03
CA LEU A 107 -11.66 2.82 -0.40
C LEU A 107 -12.58 2.83 0.82
N ILE A 108 -12.13 2.27 1.95
CA ILE A 108 -12.87 2.32 3.23
C ILE A 108 -12.97 3.77 3.70
N VAL A 109 -11.87 4.52 3.65
CA VAL A 109 -11.81 5.94 4.02
C VAL A 109 -12.68 6.79 3.07
N ASP A 110 -12.67 6.53 1.76
CA ASP A 110 -13.53 7.23 0.80
C ASP A 110 -15.01 7.07 1.16
N ARG A 111 -15.44 5.84 1.49
CA ARG A 111 -16.82 5.58 1.96
C ARG A 111 -17.12 6.32 3.28
N TYR A 112 -16.19 6.29 4.23
CA TYR A 112 -16.32 7.01 5.51
C TYR A 112 -16.49 8.52 5.30
N LEU A 113 -15.79 9.10 4.33
CA LEU A 113 -15.83 10.51 3.98
C LEU A 113 -16.94 10.88 2.97
N GLY A 114 -17.80 9.92 2.58
CA GLY A 114 -18.91 10.15 1.64
C GLY A 114 -18.47 10.46 0.22
N GLY A 115 -17.34 9.94 -0.24
CA GLY A 115 -16.86 10.10 -1.61
C GLY A 115 -16.20 11.45 -1.90
N ARG A 116 -15.77 12.19 -0.89
CA ARG A 116 -15.22 13.56 -1.06
C ARG A 116 -13.88 13.63 -1.77
N PHE A 117 -13.12 12.53 -1.76
CA PHE A 117 -11.76 12.47 -2.29
C PHE A 117 -11.53 11.21 -3.13
N SER A 118 -12.54 10.81 -3.90
CA SER A 118 -12.56 9.56 -4.68
C SER A 118 -11.40 9.41 -5.66
N ALA A 119 -10.80 10.52 -6.13
CA ALA A 119 -9.60 10.46 -6.97
C ALA A 119 -8.39 9.87 -6.21
N TRP A 120 -8.18 10.25 -4.93
CA TRP A 120 -7.14 9.66 -4.10
C TRP A 120 -7.41 8.17 -3.84
N ALA A 121 -8.65 7.80 -3.54
CA ALA A 121 -9.04 6.41 -3.31
C ALA A 121 -8.90 5.54 -4.57
N ALA A 122 -9.25 6.07 -5.75
CA ALA A 122 -9.06 5.37 -7.01
C ALA A 122 -7.57 5.13 -7.30
N ALA A 123 -6.72 6.16 -7.12
CA ALA A 123 -5.28 6.02 -7.27
C ALA A 123 -4.70 4.95 -6.30
N ALA A 124 -5.14 4.94 -5.04
CA ALA A 124 -4.76 3.93 -4.06
C ALA A 124 -5.12 2.51 -4.52
N ALA A 125 -6.36 2.31 -4.97
CA ALA A 125 -6.85 1.01 -5.41
C ALA A 125 -6.06 0.47 -6.62
N TRP A 126 -5.66 1.33 -7.57
CA TRP A 126 -4.73 0.92 -8.63
C TRP A 126 -3.34 0.58 -8.08
N GLY A 127 -2.83 1.36 -7.13
CA GLY A 127 -1.56 1.07 -6.45
C GLY A 127 -1.56 -0.27 -5.73
N ASP A 128 -2.68 -0.64 -5.13
CA ASP A 128 -2.87 -1.91 -4.42
C ASP A 128 -3.33 -3.07 -5.34
N ASN A 129 -3.20 -2.90 -6.65
CA ASN A 129 -3.54 -3.91 -7.67
C ASN A 129 -5.03 -4.31 -7.70
N LEU A 130 -5.93 -3.41 -7.30
CA LEU A 130 -7.38 -3.59 -7.31
C LEU A 130 -8.03 -2.89 -8.52
N ALA A 131 -7.57 -3.21 -9.72
CA ALA A 131 -7.99 -2.52 -10.95
C ALA A 131 -9.51 -2.49 -11.14
N SER A 132 -10.23 -3.58 -10.81
CA SER A 132 -11.69 -3.64 -10.93
C SER A 132 -12.40 -2.68 -9.99
N SER A 133 -11.94 -2.57 -8.73
CA SER A 133 -12.49 -1.67 -7.73
C SER A 133 -12.19 -0.20 -8.08
N ALA A 134 -10.96 0.07 -8.53
CA ALA A 134 -10.56 1.38 -9.01
C ALA A 134 -11.40 1.85 -10.20
N GLN A 135 -11.60 0.99 -11.21
CA GLN A 135 -12.44 1.28 -12.38
C GLN A 135 -13.91 1.51 -12.00
N ALA A 136 -14.46 0.69 -11.08
CA ALA A 136 -15.82 0.87 -10.59
C ALA A 136 -15.99 2.21 -9.85
N LEU A 137 -15.02 2.61 -9.04
CA LEU A 137 -15.03 3.92 -8.38
C LEU A 137 -14.90 5.06 -9.40
N ALA A 138 -13.97 4.96 -10.33
CA ALA A 138 -13.74 5.95 -11.37
C ALA A 138 -15.00 6.18 -12.25
N ALA A 139 -15.69 5.11 -12.63
CA ALA A 139 -16.93 5.19 -13.37
C ALA A 139 -18.04 5.91 -12.58
N ARG A 140 -18.18 5.63 -11.28
CA ARG A 140 -19.14 6.34 -10.41
C ARG A 140 -18.80 7.81 -10.24
N ALA A 141 -17.49 8.13 -10.17
CA ALA A 141 -17.00 9.50 -10.03
C ALA A 141 -17.02 10.29 -11.35
N GLY A 142 -17.26 9.64 -12.50
CA GLY A 142 -17.31 10.27 -13.80
C GLY A 142 -15.91 10.61 -14.36
N PHE A 143 -14.86 9.89 -13.98
CA PHE A 143 -13.52 10.10 -14.48
C PHE A 143 -13.38 9.57 -15.93
N ASP A 144 -12.77 10.36 -16.79
CA ASP A 144 -12.44 9.94 -18.15
C ASP A 144 -11.21 9.02 -18.20
N SER A 145 -10.89 8.52 -19.37
CA SER A 145 -9.78 7.57 -19.56
C SER A 145 -8.41 8.19 -19.28
N GLU A 146 -8.22 9.46 -19.55
CA GLU A 146 -6.96 10.18 -19.32
C GLU A 146 -6.73 10.35 -17.81
N THR A 147 -7.74 10.79 -17.09
CA THR A 147 -7.75 10.85 -15.62
C THR A 147 -7.47 9.48 -14.99
N CYS A 148 -8.14 8.43 -15.46
CA CYS A 148 -7.92 7.07 -14.97
C CYS A 148 -6.47 6.61 -15.13
N GLU A 149 -5.86 6.85 -16.29
CA GLU A 149 -4.47 6.44 -16.53
C GLU A 149 -3.47 7.27 -15.69
N ALA A 150 -3.74 8.57 -15.49
CA ALA A 150 -2.93 9.42 -14.63
C ALA A 150 -2.99 8.95 -13.15
N LEU A 151 -4.20 8.68 -12.63
CA LEU A 151 -4.41 8.18 -11.26
C LEU A 151 -3.77 6.80 -11.06
N LYS A 152 -3.89 5.91 -12.05
CA LYS A 152 -3.24 4.60 -12.04
C LYS A 152 -1.71 4.73 -11.99
N THR A 153 -1.15 5.56 -12.87
CA THR A 153 0.29 5.84 -12.89
C THR A 153 0.78 6.37 -11.55
N LEU A 154 0.06 7.28 -10.93
CA LEU A 154 0.38 7.82 -9.62
C LEU A 154 0.34 6.73 -8.53
N GLY A 155 -0.75 5.97 -8.47
CA GLY A 155 -0.92 4.91 -7.47
C GLY A 155 0.16 3.83 -7.56
N GLU A 156 0.42 3.32 -8.76
CA GLU A 156 1.46 2.33 -9.01
C GLU A 156 2.87 2.86 -8.68
N SER A 157 3.15 4.14 -8.95
CA SER A 157 4.45 4.76 -8.71
C SER A 157 4.70 5.01 -7.22
N VAL A 158 3.69 5.45 -6.48
CA VAL A 158 3.78 5.62 -5.03
C VAL A 158 3.90 4.26 -4.34
N ASN A 159 3.12 3.27 -4.76
CA ASN A 159 3.22 1.91 -4.23
C ASN A 159 4.62 1.31 -4.48
N TYR A 160 5.16 1.48 -5.68
CA TYR A 160 6.52 1.05 -6.03
C TYR A 160 7.58 1.68 -5.11
N ASN A 161 7.45 2.95 -4.74
CA ASN A 161 8.41 3.64 -3.87
C ASN A 161 8.47 3.04 -2.46
N ALA A 162 7.40 2.41 -1.99
CA ALA A 162 7.34 1.81 -0.66
C ALA A 162 8.04 0.44 -0.56
N TYR A 163 8.34 -0.21 -1.70
CA TYR A 163 9.11 -1.45 -1.72
C TYR A 163 10.60 -1.17 -1.52
N GLY A 164 11.29 -2.13 -0.94
CA GLY A 164 12.73 -2.09 -0.72
C GLY A 164 13.07 -2.50 0.72
N ASP A 165 14.30 -2.92 0.92
CA ASP A 165 14.78 -3.40 2.24
C ASP A 165 15.44 -2.27 3.03
N HIS A 166 15.94 -1.25 2.33
CA HIS A 166 16.71 -0.15 2.90
C HIS A 166 16.11 1.21 2.51
N ASP A 167 16.36 2.23 3.31
CA ASP A 167 15.91 3.61 3.00
C ASP A 167 16.46 4.11 1.66
N SER A 168 17.66 3.68 1.29
CA SER A 168 18.30 3.98 -0.01
C SER A 168 17.57 3.37 -1.21
N ASP A 169 16.69 2.41 -1.01
CA ASP A 169 15.86 1.85 -2.08
C ASP A 169 14.70 2.79 -2.46
N CYS A 170 14.22 3.58 -1.52
CA CYS A 170 13.20 4.60 -1.79
C CYS A 170 13.81 5.79 -2.53
N LEU A 171 13.12 6.32 -3.55
CA LEU A 171 13.51 7.57 -4.20
C LEU A 171 13.24 8.78 -3.32
N ILE A 172 12.18 8.71 -2.54
CA ILE A 172 11.77 9.69 -1.55
C ILE A 172 11.27 8.95 -0.31
N ALA A 173 11.64 9.43 0.89
CA ALA A 173 11.17 8.82 2.12
C ALA A 173 9.64 8.91 2.23
N PRO A 174 8.93 7.85 2.70
CA PRO A 174 7.46 7.85 2.78
C PRO A 174 6.89 9.05 3.53
N ALA A 175 7.54 9.49 4.60
CA ALA A 175 7.10 10.67 5.37
C ALA A 175 7.24 11.98 4.58
N GLU A 176 8.26 12.10 3.73
CA GLU A 176 8.43 13.27 2.85
C GLU A 176 7.42 13.24 1.72
N LEU A 177 7.21 12.07 1.13
CA LEU A 177 6.21 11.87 0.10
C LEU A 177 4.79 12.21 0.61
N TYR A 178 4.43 11.74 1.81
CA TYR A 178 3.17 12.12 2.44
C TYR A 178 3.02 13.65 2.57
N ARG A 179 4.04 14.34 3.11
CA ARG A 179 3.97 15.81 3.31
C ARG A 179 3.81 16.56 1.99
N LEU A 180 4.40 16.02 0.92
CA LEU A 180 4.27 16.56 -0.42
C LEU A 180 2.83 16.36 -0.94
N LEU A 181 2.31 15.15 -0.88
CA LEU A 181 0.97 14.79 -1.36
C LEU A 181 -0.13 15.54 -0.59
N ALA A 182 0.00 15.67 0.73
CA ALA A 182 -0.99 16.32 1.58
C ALA A 182 -1.16 17.84 1.34
N ARG A 183 -0.31 18.47 0.52
CA ARG A 183 -0.47 19.87 0.08
C ARG A 183 -1.55 20.04 -0.98
N HIS A 184 -1.90 18.95 -1.66
CA HIS A 184 -2.77 18.97 -2.82
C HIS A 184 -4.13 18.35 -2.49
N ARG A 185 -5.19 19.09 -2.83
CA ARG A 185 -6.55 18.58 -2.67
C ARG A 185 -6.86 17.47 -3.68
N ASP A 186 -6.34 17.63 -4.89
CA ASP A 186 -6.52 16.69 -6.00
C ASP A 186 -5.20 16.01 -6.33
N PRO A 187 -5.17 14.67 -6.50
CA PRO A 187 -3.97 13.95 -6.89
C PRO A 187 -3.42 14.35 -8.28
N LEU A 188 -4.26 14.86 -9.18
CA LEU A 188 -3.80 15.36 -10.48
C LEU A 188 -3.02 16.66 -10.34
N ASP A 189 -3.42 17.54 -9.43
CA ASP A 189 -2.65 18.75 -9.09
C ASP A 189 -1.28 18.37 -8.50
N ALA A 190 -1.23 17.34 -7.64
CA ALA A 190 0.04 16.83 -7.13
C ALA A 190 0.92 16.30 -8.26
N LEU A 191 0.35 15.50 -9.18
CA LEU A 191 1.09 14.94 -10.31
C LEU A 191 1.64 16.05 -11.23
N ALA A 192 0.89 17.11 -11.45
CA ALA A 192 1.33 18.25 -12.27
C ALA A 192 2.41 19.12 -11.59
N ALA A 193 2.33 19.28 -10.26
CA ALA A 193 3.19 20.20 -9.50
C ALA A 193 4.50 19.59 -9.01
N GLU A 194 4.54 18.25 -8.81
CA GLU A 194 5.62 17.60 -8.07
C GLU A 194 6.50 16.71 -8.98
N PRO A 195 7.67 17.21 -9.44
CA PRO A 195 8.54 16.49 -10.39
C PRO A 195 9.02 15.12 -9.90
N VAL A 196 9.06 14.90 -8.58
CA VAL A 196 9.47 13.62 -7.98
C VAL A 196 8.48 12.51 -8.34
N LEU A 197 7.19 12.80 -8.52
CA LEU A 197 6.19 11.80 -8.90
C LEU A 197 6.46 11.27 -10.32
N HIS A 198 6.84 12.13 -11.25
CA HIS A 198 7.29 11.72 -12.58
C HIS A 198 8.63 10.95 -12.54
N ALA A 199 9.53 11.31 -11.62
CA ALA A 199 10.78 10.57 -11.45
C ALA A 199 10.52 9.16 -10.89
N LEU A 200 9.57 8.99 -9.98
CA LEU A 200 9.11 7.69 -9.48
C LEU A 200 8.59 6.81 -10.61
N ASP A 201 7.73 7.34 -11.49
CA ASP A 201 7.17 6.58 -12.60
C ASP A 201 8.25 6.17 -13.62
N ARG A 202 9.18 7.06 -13.96
CA ARG A 202 10.31 6.70 -14.82
C ARG A 202 11.12 5.57 -14.21
N ARG A 203 11.52 5.69 -12.94
CA ARG A 203 12.32 4.67 -12.25
C ARG A 203 11.57 3.33 -12.15
N ARG A 204 10.27 3.37 -11.86
CA ARG A 204 9.41 2.17 -11.85
C ARG A 204 9.41 1.46 -13.20
N ARG A 205 9.25 2.21 -14.28
CA ARG A 205 9.25 1.65 -15.66
C ARG A 205 10.61 1.06 -16.02
N ASP A 206 11.69 1.76 -15.69
CA ASP A 206 13.05 1.30 -15.99
C ASP A 206 13.39 0.02 -15.22
N ASP A 207 13.08 -0.04 -13.92
CA ASP A 207 13.31 -1.21 -13.10
C ASP A 207 12.44 -2.40 -13.54
N LEU A 208 11.18 -2.16 -13.89
CA LEU A 208 10.29 -3.20 -14.40
C LEU A 208 10.77 -3.73 -15.77
N ALA A 209 11.28 -2.86 -16.63
CA ALA A 209 11.84 -3.26 -17.91
C ALA A 209 13.07 -4.18 -17.73
N GLN A 210 13.91 -3.92 -16.70
CA GLN A 210 15.03 -4.82 -16.37
C GLN A 210 14.52 -6.21 -15.95
N ALA A 211 13.48 -6.28 -15.12
CA ALA A 211 12.90 -7.56 -14.71
C ALA A 211 12.26 -8.32 -15.89
N LEU A 212 11.55 -7.61 -16.77
CA LEU A 212 10.91 -8.18 -17.96
C LEU A 212 11.91 -8.72 -18.99
N ALA A 213 13.13 -8.21 -19.00
CA ALA A 213 14.20 -8.70 -19.87
C ALA A 213 14.80 -10.05 -19.40
N LEU A 214 14.50 -10.49 -18.16
CA LEU A 214 15.01 -11.76 -17.65
C LEU A 214 14.14 -12.93 -18.13
N PRO A 215 14.74 -14.02 -18.61
CA PRO A 215 13.99 -15.24 -18.87
C PRO A 215 13.56 -15.88 -17.55
N PRO A 216 12.48 -16.69 -17.54
CA PRO A 216 12.15 -17.48 -16.37
C PRO A 216 13.30 -18.47 -16.05
N TRP A 217 13.64 -18.55 -14.76
CA TRP A 217 14.62 -19.53 -14.26
C TRP A 217 14.11 -20.96 -14.40
N ARG A 218 12.80 -21.15 -14.20
CA ARG A 218 12.09 -22.41 -14.43
C ARG A 218 10.75 -22.14 -15.08
N GLU A 219 10.37 -23.00 -16.02
CA GLU A 219 9.08 -22.98 -16.68
C GLU A 219 8.51 -24.39 -16.78
N GLY A 220 7.22 -24.52 -16.47
CA GLY A 220 6.46 -25.77 -16.59
C GLY A 220 5.01 -25.50 -17.04
N ALA A 221 4.26 -26.58 -17.26
CA ALA A 221 2.88 -26.48 -17.70
C ALA A 221 1.97 -25.70 -16.72
N THR A 222 2.26 -25.76 -15.42
CA THR A 222 1.42 -25.19 -14.36
C THR A 222 1.92 -23.86 -13.80
N GLY A 223 3.17 -23.46 -14.11
CA GLY A 223 3.74 -22.24 -13.56
C GLY A 223 5.11 -21.88 -14.07
N ARG A 224 5.55 -20.66 -13.71
CA ARG A 224 6.86 -20.10 -14.01
C ARG A 224 7.50 -19.54 -12.75
N ILE A 225 8.83 -19.62 -12.69
CA ILE A 225 9.63 -19.06 -11.59
C ILE A 225 10.71 -18.17 -12.19
N TRP A 226 10.84 -16.96 -11.68
CA TRP A 226 11.93 -16.04 -11.96
C TRP A 226 12.83 -15.91 -10.74
N LEU A 227 14.12 -15.78 -10.97
CA LEU A 227 15.11 -15.48 -9.95
C LEU A 227 15.73 -14.12 -10.28
N LEU A 228 15.51 -13.16 -9.41
CA LEU A 228 16.08 -11.81 -9.50
C LEU A 228 17.38 -11.73 -8.70
N PRO A 229 18.40 -11.00 -9.18
CA PRO A 229 19.64 -10.80 -8.44
C PRO A 229 19.42 -9.93 -7.19
N ASP A 230 20.34 -9.96 -6.22
CA ASP A 230 20.34 -9.00 -5.13
C ASP A 230 20.78 -7.63 -5.64
N ALA A 231 19.80 -6.82 -5.99
CA ALA A 231 19.98 -5.45 -6.50
C ALA A 231 18.84 -4.55 -6.04
N GLY A 232 19.11 -3.24 -5.90
CA GLY A 232 18.09 -2.28 -5.47
C GLY A 232 16.82 -2.30 -6.33
N TRP A 233 16.98 -2.42 -7.66
CA TRP A 233 15.85 -2.49 -8.57
C TRP A 233 15.01 -3.78 -8.35
N SER A 234 15.64 -4.90 -8.07
CA SER A 234 14.95 -6.18 -7.80
C SER A 234 14.08 -6.10 -6.57
N ARG A 235 14.57 -5.45 -5.51
CA ARG A 235 13.84 -5.24 -4.26
C ARG A 235 12.57 -4.42 -4.48
N ARG A 236 12.63 -3.41 -5.35
CA ARG A 236 11.49 -2.54 -5.65
C ARG A 236 10.44 -3.17 -6.55
N VAL A 237 10.82 -4.10 -7.42
CA VAL A 237 9.89 -4.66 -8.44
C VAL A 237 9.38 -6.05 -8.14
N ILE A 238 9.81 -6.74 -7.09
CA ILE A 238 9.40 -8.13 -6.82
C ILE A 238 7.88 -8.29 -6.80
N GLY A 239 7.14 -7.38 -6.18
CA GLY A 239 5.68 -7.37 -6.16
C GLY A 239 5.06 -6.95 -7.50
N PRO A 240 5.38 -5.76 -8.02
CA PRO A 240 4.90 -5.30 -9.33
C PRO A 240 5.18 -6.27 -10.49
N PHE A 241 6.37 -6.87 -10.53
CA PHE A 241 6.72 -7.85 -11.56
C PHE A 241 5.89 -9.14 -11.41
N ALA A 242 5.72 -9.65 -10.19
CA ALA A 242 4.87 -10.83 -9.95
C ALA A 242 3.41 -10.57 -10.36
N ASN A 243 2.86 -9.38 -10.08
CA ASN A 243 1.53 -8.97 -10.50
C ASN A 243 1.43 -8.91 -12.03
N ARG A 244 2.44 -8.34 -12.69
CA ARG A 244 2.48 -8.26 -14.16
C ARG A 244 2.50 -9.64 -14.79
N MET A 245 3.33 -10.57 -14.31
CA MET A 245 3.39 -11.94 -14.82
C MET A 245 2.06 -12.67 -14.65
N ALA A 246 1.38 -12.50 -13.51
CA ALA A 246 0.07 -13.10 -13.29
C ALA A 246 -1.01 -12.52 -14.21
N SER A 247 -0.94 -11.24 -14.54
CA SER A 247 -1.88 -10.58 -15.47
C SER A 247 -1.63 -11.01 -16.93
N ASP A 248 -0.37 -11.15 -17.34
CA ASP A 248 0.01 -11.54 -18.71
C ASP A 248 -0.31 -13.02 -18.98
N ASP A 249 -0.28 -13.88 -17.97
CA ASP A 249 -0.67 -15.29 -18.07
C ASP A 249 -1.52 -15.71 -16.86
N PRO A 250 -2.83 -15.42 -16.89
CA PRO A 250 -3.74 -15.64 -15.76
C PRO A 250 -4.06 -17.11 -15.47
N THR A 251 -3.63 -18.03 -16.31
CA THR A 251 -3.92 -19.46 -16.22
C THR A 251 -2.87 -20.24 -15.44
N ARG A 252 -1.66 -19.70 -15.31
CA ARG A 252 -0.53 -20.33 -14.62
C ARG A 252 -0.22 -19.64 -13.28
N ALA A 253 0.44 -20.38 -12.39
CA ALA A 253 1.03 -19.82 -11.18
C ALA A 253 2.37 -19.14 -11.51
N HIS A 254 2.70 -18.08 -10.78
CA HIS A 254 3.93 -17.33 -10.95
C HIS A 254 4.61 -17.13 -9.61
N ALA A 255 5.92 -17.42 -9.55
CA ALA A 255 6.76 -17.10 -8.41
C ALA A 255 7.93 -16.22 -8.86
N VAL A 256 8.18 -15.16 -8.13
CA VAL A 256 9.37 -14.32 -8.30
C VAL A 256 10.16 -14.44 -7.01
N ALA A 257 11.33 -15.02 -7.10
CA ALA A 257 12.30 -15.13 -6.02
C ALA A 257 13.40 -14.08 -6.18
N ARG A 258 13.89 -13.56 -5.10
CA ARG A 258 15.04 -12.65 -5.04
C ARG A 258 16.02 -13.14 -3.99
N GLU A 259 17.29 -13.18 -4.35
CA GLU A 259 18.36 -13.45 -3.39
C GLU A 259 18.53 -12.27 -2.43
N ARG A 260 18.78 -12.59 -1.17
CA ARG A 260 19.15 -11.65 -0.12
C ARG A 260 20.65 -11.74 0.17
N ALA A 261 21.21 -10.68 0.73
CA ALA A 261 22.63 -10.64 1.12
C ALA A 261 23.01 -11.73 2.15
N ASP A 262 22.04 -12.22 2.93
CA ASP A 262 22.24 -13.31 3.92
C ASP A 262 22.10 -14.73 3.30
N GLY A 263 21.88 -14.84 1.98
CA GLY A 263 21.67 -16.08 1.28
C GLY A 263 20.26 -16.66 1.36
N ALA A 264 19.34 -15.99 2.04
CA ALA A 264 17.92 -16.33 2.02
C ALA A 264 17.24 -15.85 0.73
N LEU A 265 16.02 -16.34 0.48
CA LEU A 265 15.20 -15.90 -0.65
C LEU A 265 13.93 -15.20 -0.15
N ASP A 266 13.67 -14.03 -0.68
CA ASP A 266 12.33 -13.44 -0.64
C ASP A 266 11.54 -13.96 -1.83
N ILE A 267 10.32 -14.44 -1.59
CA ILE A 267 9.51 -15.06 -2.64
C ILE A 267 8.14 -14.41 -2.68
N SER A 268 7.76 -13.92 -3.86
CA SER A 268 6.42 -13.41 -4.15
C SER A 268 5.68 -14.41 -5.04
N VAL A 269 4.60 -15.01 -4.52
CA VAL A 269 3.82 -16.02 -5.22
C VAL A 269 2.47 -15.46 -5.67
N ARG A 270 2.07 -15.80 -6.88
CA ARG A 270 0.73 -15.51 -7.42
C ARG A 270 0.08 -16.81 -7.89
N ALA A 271 -1.06 -17.11 -7.30
CA ALA A 271 -1.92 -18.18 -7.80
C ALA A 271 -2.48 -17.81 -9.19
N PRO A 272 -2.87 -18.79 -10.02
CA PRO A 272 -3.58 -18.49 -11.26
C PRO A 272 -4.81 -17.62 -11.00
N ILE A 273 -4.94 -16.50 -11.68
CA ILE A 273 -6.09 -15.59 -11.52
C ILE A 273 -7.41 -16.33 -11.82
N ALA A 274 -7.38 -17.25 -12.77
CA ALA A 274 -8.52 -18.08 -13.12
C ALA A 274 -8.98 -19.04 -12.00
N ARG A 275 -8.12 -19.33 -10.99
CA ARG A 275 -8.43 -20.26 -9.89
C ARG A 275 -8.21 -19.70 -8.48
N ARG A 276 -7.63 -18.55 -8.31
CA ARG A 276 -7.41 -17.74 -7.07
C ARG A 276 -7.29 -18.54 -5.76
N ARG A 277 -6.51 -19.63 -5.74
CA ARG A 277 -6.37 -20.52 -4.57
C ARG A 277 -4.93 -21.01 -4.40
N GLY A 278 -4.45 -21.03 -3.16
CA GLY A 278 -3.30 -21.82 -2.73
C GLY A 278 -2.00 -21.04 -2.56
N ALA A 279 -1.88 -19.78 -3.01
CA ALA A 279 -0.67 -18.99 -2.77
C ALA A 279 -0.49 -18.68 -1.28
N ASP A 280 -1.57 -18.32 -0.59
CA ASP A 280 -1.65 -18.12 0.85
C ASP A 280 -1.19 -19.36 1.64
N ARG A 281 -1.68 -20.53 1.25
CA ARG A 281 -1.34 -21.81 1.90
C ARG A 281 0.10 -22.27 1.64
N LEU A 282 0.65 -21.85 0.49
CA LEU A 282 2.05 -22.17 0.14
C LEU A 282 3.03 -21.29 0.91
N CYS A 283 2.63 -20.05 1.24
CA CYS A 283 3.47 -19.05 1.90
C CYS A 283 3.27 -18.99 3.44
N ALA A 284 2.30 -19.74 3.98
CA ALA A 284 2.09 -19.91 5.41
C ALA A 284 3.01 -21.01 5.95
#